data_696d9bf251523b0c473dfeebfd067e7f
#
_entry.id   696d9bf251523b0c473dfeebfd067e7f
#
_cell.length_a   1.000
_cell.length_b   1.000
_cell.length_c   1.000
_cell.angle_alpha   90.00
_cell.angle_beta   90.00
_cell.angle_gamma   90.00
#
_symmetry.space_group_name_H-M   'P 1'
#
loop_
_entity.id
_entity.type
_entity.pdbx_description
1 polymer ?
#
loop_
_entity_poly.entity_id
_entity_poly.type
_entity_poly.pdbx_seq_one_letter_code
_entity_poly.pdbx_strand_id
1 'polypeptide(L)'
;VIDLTVDHITTASGTQAVREVVVHPGGAAVVPVFSNGDVLLVEQFRYPMQQSLLELPAGKIDPGESPEETAARELEEEVGFKAGRLEKLAAFYTTPGFCNELLHLFLAGDLEPGRRSGDEDEELSVHRYSPKQLEQLIRQGKIVDAKTLIGLHHLLAIEKDHKLNIDAQDAQDNQQG
;
A
#
# COMPACT_ATOMS: atom_id res chain seq x y z
N VAL A 1 11.39 -15.26 4.76
CA VAL A 1 11.00 -16.67 4.81
C VAL A 1 9.58 -16.74 5.36
N ILE A 2 8.72 -17.52 4.73
CA ILE A 2 7.35 -17.80 5.15
C ILE A 2 7.26 -19.25 5.63
N ASP A 3 6.40 -19.52 6.61
CA ASP A 3 6.12 -20.86 7.10
C ASP A 3 4.88 -21.42 6.38
N LEU A 4 4.94 -22.70 6.00
CA LEU A 4 3.80 -23.44 5.47
C LEU A 4 3.37 -24.49 6.50
N THR A 5 2.11 -24.43 6.95
CA THR A 5 1.51 -25.45 7.80
C THR A 5 0.51 -26.30 7.02
N VAL A 6 0.35 -27.55 7.45
CA VAL A 6 -0.67 -28.49 6.96
C VAL A 6 -1.53 -28.91 8.14
N ASP A 7 -2.72 -28.35 8.24
CA ASP A 7 -3.61 -28.53 9.38
C ASP A 7 -4.71 -29.54 9.09
N HIS A 8 -4.86 -30.55 9.95
CA HIS A 8 -5.99 -31.46 9.92
C HIS A 8 -7.11 -30.90 10.80
N ILE A 9 -8.22 -30.54 10.19
CA ILE A 9 -9.34 -29.89 10.86
C ILE A 9 -10.61 -30.72 10.80
N THR A 10 -11.50 -30.47 11.75
CA THR A 10 -12.89 -30.95 11.68
C THR A 10 -13.82 -29.75 11.47
N THR A 11 -14.55 -29.74 10.36
CA THR A 11 -15.52 -28.68 10.05
C THR A 11 -16.68 -28.65 11.01
N ALA A 12 -17.47 -27.57 11.01
CA ALA A 12 -18.70 -27.47 11.84
C ALA A 12 -19.72 -28.58 11.56
N SER A 13 -19.69 -29.16 10.33
CA SER A 13 -20.54 -30.32 9.97
C SER A 13 -19.98 -31.69 10.40
N GLY A 14 -18.79 -31.72 11.05
CA GLY A 14 -18.12 -32.95 11.47
C GLY A 14 -17.24 -33.59 10.38
N THR A 15 -17.09 -32.98 9.20
CA THR A 15 -16.27 -33.50 8.11
C THR A 15 -14.79 -33.26 8.39
N GLN A 16 -13.97 -34.31 8.21
CA GLN A 16 -12.51 -34.19 8.27
C GLN A 16 -11.99 -33.51 6.99
N ALA A 17 -11.09 -32.53 7.14
CA ALA A 17 -10.50 -31.82 6.03
C ALA A 17 -9.05 -31.42 6.32
N VAL A 18 -8.28 -31.12 5.28
CA VAL A 18 -6.91 -30.59 5.37
C VAL A 18 -6.93 -29.15 4.91
N ARG A 19 -6.13 -28.32 5.56
CA ARG A 19 -5.84 -26.93 5.16
C ARG A 19 -4.34 -26.73 5.08
N GLU A 20 -3.91 -26.18 3.96
CA GLU A 20 -2.54 -25.70 3.77
C GLU A 20 -2.57 -24.19 4.01
N VAL A 21 -1.75 -23.71 4.96
CA VAL A 21 -1.77 -22.31 5.38
C VAL A 21 -0.37 -21.74 5.30
N VAL A 22 -0.22 -20.64 4.58
CA VAL A 22 0.96 -19.80 4.63
C VAL A 22 0.85 -18.88 5.83
N VAL A 23 1.79 -19.02 6.77
CA VAL A 23 1.88 -18.16 7.95
C VAL A 23 2.81 -16.99 7.64
N HIS A 24 2.27 -15.78 7.73
CA HIS A 24 2.97 -14.54 7.42
C HIS A 24 2.95 -13.57 8.61
N PRO A 25 4.04 -12.83 8.90
CA PRO A 25 4.09 -11.90 10.03
C PRO A 25 3.18 -10.68 9.87
N GLY A 26 2.63 -10.46 8.69
CA GLY A 26 1.95 -9.24 8.28
C GLY A 26 2.89 -8.32 7.51
N GLY A 27 2.34 -7.23 6.98
CA GLY A 27 3.08 -6.24 6.24
C GLY A 27 2.53 -4.83 6.42
N ALA A 28 3.32 -3.84 6.03
CA ALA A 28 2.88 -2.47 5.94
C ALA A 28 3.23 -1.89 4.57
N ALA A 29 2.31 -1.13 4.00
CA ALA A 29 2.48 -0.39 2.75
C ALA A 29 2.15 1.08 2.98
N VAL A 30 2.77 1.94 2.18
CA VAL A 30 2.59 3.38 2.33
C VAL A 30 2.30 4.05 0.99
N VAL A 31 1.37 5.01 0.99
CA VAL A 31 1.06 5.89 -0.14
C VAL A 31 1.82 7.21 0.09
N PRO A 32 2.98 7.43 -0.53
CA PRO A 32 3.78 8.65 -0.33
C PRO A 32 3.25 9.76 -1.23
N VAL A 33 2.66 10.81 -0.62
CA VAL A 33 2.01 11.91 -1.35
C VAL A 33 2.71 13.23 -1.09
N PHE A 34 3.11 13.93 -2.16
CA PHE A 34 3.60 15.29 -2.11
C PHE A 34 2.46 16.32 -1.99
N SER A 35 2.78 17.54 -1.57
CA SER A 35 1.81 18.64 -1.43
C SER A 35 1.06 18.99 -2.70
N ASN A 36 1.60 18.66 -3.87
CA ASN A 36 0.94 18.85 -5.18
C ASN A 36 0.12 17.64 -5.64
N GLY A 37 -0.06 16.62 -4.79
CA GLY A 37 -0.80 15.39 -5.07
C GLY A 37 -0.01 14.30 -5.81
N ASP A 38 1.24 14.54 -6.21
CA ASP A 38 2.07 13.51 -6.84
C ASP A 38 2.37 12.38 -5.85
N VAL A 39 2.45 11.15 -6.37
CA VAL A 39 2.71 9.93 -5.58
C VAL A 39 3.99 9.26 -6.08
N LEU A 40 4.76 8.70 -5.15
CA LEU A 40 5.87 7.81 -5.49
C LEU A 40 5.39 6.35 -5.54
N LEU A 41 5.77 5.65 -6.59
CA LEU A 41 5.68 4.20 -6.71
C LEU A 41 7.08 3.63 -6.95
N VAL A 42 7.26 2.37 -6.58
CA VAL A 42 8.44 1.58 -6.91
C VAL A 42 8.13 0.62 -8.05
N GLU A 43 9.05 0.41 -8.95
CA GLU A 43 9.00 -0.67 -9.93
C GLU A 43 9.97 -1.75 -9.49
N GLN A 44 9.44 -2.96 -9.26
CA GLN A 44 10.18 -4.12 -8.78
C GLN A 44 9.88 -5.36 -9.62
N PHE A 45 10.91 -6.13 -9.99
CA PHE A 45 10.73 -7.42 -10.61
C PHE A 45 10.23 -8.45 -9.61
N ARG A 46 9.05 -9.03 -9.87
CA ARG A 46 8.45 -10.06 -9.03
C ARG A 46 8.63 -11.44 -9.67
N TYR A 47 9.57 -12.20 -9.14
CA TYR A 47 9.94 -13.51 -9.67
C TYR A 47 8.76 -14.47 -9.88
N PRO A 48 7.77 -14.60 -8.95
CA PRO A 48 6.63 -15.50 -9.16
C PRO A 48 5.79 -15.16 -10.40
N MET A 49 5.68 -13.89 -10.77
CA MET A 49 4.96 -13.41 -11.94
C MET A 49 5.84 -13.21 -13.18
N GLN A 50 7.19 -13.34 -13.04
CA GLN A 50 8.18 -13.14 -14.11
C GLN A 50 8.03 -11.79 -14.83
N GLN A 51 7.68 -10.72 -14.07
CA GLN A 51 7.51 -9.37 -14.62
C GLN A 51 7.76 -8.31 -13.55
N SER A 52 8.08 -7.09 -14.01
CA SER A 52 8.13 -5.92 -13.14
C SER A 52 6.73 -5.39 -12.88
N LEU A 53 6.47 -5.00 -11.63
CA LEU A 53 5.21 -4.40 -11.20
C LEU A 53 5.47 -3.00 -10.66
N LEU A 54 4.51 -2.10 -10.88
CA LEU A 54 4.44 -0.81 -10.19
C LEU A 54 3.69 -1.01 -8.87
N GLU A 55 4.35 -0.71 -7.76
CA GLU A 55 3.86 -0.99 -6.42
C GLU A 55 4.02 0.22 -5.49
N LEU A 56 3.21 0.26 -4.44
CA LEU A 56 3.49 1.11 -3.28
C LEU A 56 4.70 0.56 -2.53
N PRO A 57 5.56 1.42 -1.95
CA PRO A 57 6.59 1.00 -1.02
C PRO A 57 5.98 0.16 0.10
N ALA A 58 6.55 -1.01 0.38
CA ALA A 58 5.98 -1.95 1.33
C ALA A 58 6.93 -3.06 1.74
N GLY A 59 6.87 -3.46 3.02
CA GLY A 59 7.61 -4.61 3.49
C GLY A 59 6.94 -5.36 4.62
N LYS A 60 7.61 -6.41 5.06
CA LYS A 60 7.18 -7.26 6.17
C LYS A 60 7.40 -6.54 7.50
N ILE A 61 6.51 -6.81 8.46
CA ILE A 61 6.68 -6.35 9.83
C ILE A 61 7.77 -7.20 10.49
N ASP A 62 8.83 -6.55 10.92
CA ASP A 62 9.92 -7.20 11.63
C ASP A 62 9.55 -7.50 13.10
N PRO A 63 10.20 -8.49 13.75
CA PRO A 63 9.94 -8.82 15.14
C PRO A 63 10.14 -7.61 16.06
N GLY A 64 9.05 -7.17 16.70
CA GLY A 64 9.05 -6.03 17.63
C GLY A 64 8.70 -4.69 17.00
N GLU A 65 8.58 -4.60 15.68
CA GLU A 65 8.07 -3.41 15.00
C GLU A 65 6.53 -3.33 15.07
N SER A 66 6.03 -2.12 15.18
CA SER A 66 4.63 -1.82 14.85
C SER A 66 4.45 -1.66 13.33
N PRO A 67 3.24 -1.84 12.78
CA PRO A 67 2.98 -1.58 11.37
C PRO A 67 3.33 -0.14 10.91
N GLU A 68 3.24 0.82 11.82
CA GLU A 68 3.55 2.23 11.56
C GLU A 68 5.07 2.45 11.43
N GLU A 69 5.85 1.82 12.32
CA GLU A 69 7.32 1.83 12.26
C GLU A 69 7.82 1.16 10.98
N THR A 70 7.24 0.02 10.60
CA THR A 70 7.54 -0.67 9.34
C THR A 70 7.23 0.25 8.14
N ALA A 71 6.06 0.88 8.09
CA ALA A 71 5.70 1.78 6.98
C ALA A 71 6.67 2.96 6.86
N ALA A 72 7.10 3.54 7.99
CA ALA A 72 8.07 4.63 8.00
C ALA A 72 9.47 4.18 7.53
N ARG A 73 9.91 3.00 7.96
CA ARG A 73 11.19 2.40 7.55
C ARG A 73 11.20 2.11 6.05
N GLU A 74 10.19 1.42 5.53
CA GLU A 74 10.09 1.06 4.11
C GLU A 74 10.02 2.30 3.20
N LEU A 75 9.32 3.35 3.64
CA LEU A 75 9.31 4.62 2.93
C LEU A 75 10.71 5.21 2.79
N GLU A 76 11.52 5.17 3.84
CA GLU A 76 12.89 5.70 3.77
C GLU A 76 13.81 4.77 2.97
N GLU A 77 13.75 3.47 3.20
CA GLU A 77 14.64 2.47 2.58
C GLU A 77 14.41 2.34 1.08
N GLU A 78 13.16 2.22 0.63
CA GLU A 78 12.84 1.98 -0.77
C GLU A 78 12.83 3.26 -1.61
N VAL A 79 12.27 4.37 -1.09
CA VAL A 79 12.09 5.60 -1.89
C VAL A 79 12.92 6.79 -1.43
N GLY A 80 13.58 6.71 -0.27
CA GLY A 80 14.49 7.75 0.23
C GLY A 80 13.79 8.98 0.79
N PHE A 81 12.60 8.83 1.36
CA PHE A 81 11.85 9.91 2.01
C PHE A 81 11.40 9.53 3.40
N LYS A 82 11.28 10.53 4.28
CA LYS A 82 10.65 10.43 5.61
C LYS A 82 9.30 11.12 5.57
N ALA A 83 8.35 10.59 6.32
CA ALA A 83 7.04 11.20 6.48
C ALA A 83 7.02 12.15 7.68
N GLY A 84 6.66 13.42 7.48
CA GLY A 84 6.30 14.32 8.59
C GLY A 84 4.91 13.99 9.17
N ARG A 85 4.04 13.36 8.35
CA ARG A 85 2.72 12.87 8.75
C ARG A 85 2.50 11.47 8.19
N LEU A 86 2.12 10.53 9.06
CA LEU A 86 1.75 9.17 8.70
C LEU A 86 0.36 8.86 9.28
N GLU A 87 -0.58 8.48 8.41
CA GLU A 87 -1.97 8.25 8.76
C GLU A 87 -2.42 6.87 8.27
N LYS A 88 -3.01 6.08 9.15
CA LYS A 88 -3.53 4.76 8.78
C LYS A 88 -4.78 4.90 7.91
N LEU A 89 -4.76 4.34 6.71
CA LEU A 89 -5.88 4.31 5.78
C LEU A 89 -6.75 3.06 5.96
N ALA A 90 -6.12 1.89 6.01
CA ALA A 90 -6.83 0.61 6.04
C ALA A 90 -5.96 -0.51 6.64
N ALA A 91 -6.59 -1.64 6.90
CA ALA A 91 -5.92 -2.93 7.06
C ALA A 91 -6.80 -4.00 6.42
N PHE A 92 -6.18 -4.92 5.70
CA PHE A 92 -6.90 -5.96 4.97
C PHE A 92 -6.06 -7.23 4.82
N TYR A 93 -6.75 -8.36 4.69
CA TYR A 93 -6.10 -9.62 4.34
C TYR A 93 -5.84 -9.67 2.84
N THR A 94 -4.63 -10.04 2.44
CA THR A 94 -4.23 -10.05 1.02
C THR A 94 -4.80 -11.25 0.27
N THR A 95 -4.74 -12.44 0.87
CA THR A 95 -5.23 -13.68 0.27
C THR A 95 -5.73 -14.68 1.32
N PRO A 96 -6.89 -14.38 1.99
CA PRO A 96 -7.35 -15.12 3.18
C PRO A 96 -7.79 -16.57 2.89
N GLY A 97 -7.77 -17.00 1.63
CA GLY A 97 -8.07 -18.38 1.26
C GLY A 97 -7.00 -19.38 1.70
N PHE A 98 -5.74 -18.95 1.83
CA PHE A 98 -4.64 -19.82 2.23
C PHE A 98 -3.49 -19.11 2.97
N CYS A 99 -3.56 -17.81 3.17
CA CYS A 99 -2.54 -17.02 3.88
C CYS A 99 -3.20 -16.13 4.92
N ASN A 100 -2.55 -15.98 6.07
CA ASN A 100 -3.02 -15.11 7.15
C ASN A 100 -2.41 -13.70 7.11
N GLU A 101 -1.76 -13.30 6.01
CA GLU A 101 -1.16 -11.97 5.88
C GLU A 101 -2.20 -10.87 6.06
N LEU A 102 -2.03 -10.06 7.12
CA LEU A 102 -2.71 -8.79 7.33
C LEU A 102 -1.79 -7.67 6.88
N LEU A 103 -2.20 -6.92 5.85
CA LEU A 103 -1.48 -5.76 5.37
C LEU A 103 -2.08 -4.48 5.94
N HIS A 104 -1.23 -3.63 6.51
CA HIS A 104 -1.59 -2.31 7.01
C HIS A 104 -1.20 -1.26 5.98
N LEU A 105 -2.12 -0.37 5.64
CA LEU A 105 -1.94 0.67 4.63
C LEU A 105 -1.94 2.04 5.29
N PHE A 106 -0.93 2.85 4.95
CA PHE A 106 -0.76 4.20 5.47
C PHE A 106 -0.69 5.24 4.34
N LEU A 107 -1.07 6.47 4.67
CA LEU A 107 -0.84 7.66 3.85
C LEU A 107 0.32 8.43 4.48
N ALA A 108 1.35 8.72 3.69
CA ALA A 108 2.47 9.55 4.11
C ALA A 108 2.41 10.92 3.42
N GLY A 109 2.39 11.96 4.20
CA GLY A 109 2.47 13.35 3.76
C GLY A 109 3.66 14.08 4.38
N ASP A 110 3.84 15.35 3.98
CA ASP A 110 4.92 16.21 4.45
C ASP A 110 6.28 15.51 4.30
N LEU A 111 6.51 15.02 3.06
CA LEU A 111 7.66 14.20 2.72
C LEU A 111 8.95 15.02 2.73
N GLU A 112 9.92 14.59 3.53
CA GLU A 112 11.26 15.16 3.61
C GLU A 112 12.30 14.19 3.05
N PRO A 113 13.38 14.69 2.41
CA PRO A 113 14.45 13.82 1.95
C PRO A 113 15.05 12.99 3.08
N GLY A 114 15.13 11.68 2.87
CA GLY A 114 15.77 10.70 3.74
C GLY A 114 16.93 9.99 3.02
N ARG A 115 17.35 8.87 3.56
CA ARG A 115 18.45 8.07 2.99
C ARG A 115 17.90 6.74 2.47
N ARG A 116 17.92 6.57 1.15
CA ARG A 116 17.62 5.28 0.55
C ARG A 116 18.69 4.25 0.92
N SER A 117 18.26 3.08 1.40
CA SER A 117 19.16 2.00 1.85
C SER A 117 18.53 0.62 1.65
N GLY A 118 17.77 0.42 0.56
CA GLY A 118 17.14 -0.86 0.24
C GLY A 118 18.14 -2.02 0.19
N ASP A 119 17.64 -3.24 0.30
CA ASP A 119 18.44 -4.47 0.32
C ASP A 119 19.29 -4.62 -0.95
N GLU A 120 20.51 -5.17 -0.82
CA GLU A 120 21.47 -5.29 -1.94
C GLU A 120 20.96 -6.17 -3.09
N ASP A 121 20.00 -7.05 -2.84
CA ASP A 121 19.37 -7.95 -3.79
C ASP A 121 18.03 -7.41 -4.35
N GLU A 122 17.58 -6.23 -3.91
CA GLU A 122 16.38 -5.57 -4.42
C GLU A 122 16.71 -4.49 -5.45
N GLU A 123 16.50 -4.81 -6.73
CA GLU A 123 16.56 -3.82 -7.81
C GLU A 123 15.24 -3.06 -7.90
N LEU A 124 15.18 -1.90 -7.21
CA LEU A 124 14.03 -1.01 -7.21
C LEU A 124 14.28 0.27 -8.02
N SER A 125 13.35 0.62 -8.88
CA SER A 125 13.29 1.92 -9.54
C SER A 125 12.15 2.77 -8.98
N VAL A 126 12.44 4.01 -8.57
CA VAL A 126 11.44 4.91 -8.01
C VAL A 126 10.87 5.81 -9.10
N HIS A 127 9.55 5.89 -9.19
CA HIS A 127 8.83 6.69 -10.17
C HIS A 127 7.85 7.64 -9.49
N ARG A 128 7.73 8.86 -10.01
CA ARG A 128 6.80 9.86 -9.52
C ARG A 128 5.68 10.08 -10.53
N TYR A 129 4.43 10.00 -10.07
CA TYR A 129 3.25 10.13 -10.90
C TYR A 129 2.29 11.17 -10.35
N SER A 130 1.75 12.01 -11.24
CA SER A 130 0.64 12.91 -10.91
C SER A 130 -0.69 12.12 -10.76
N PRO A 131 -1.70 12.66 -10.06
CA PRO A 131 -3.01 12.01 -9.92
C PRO A 131 -3.63 11.60 -11.27
N LYS A 132 -3.51 12.45 -12.28
CA LYS A 132 -4.00 12.16 -13.64
C LYS A 132 -3.29 10.97 -14.30
N GLN A 133 -1.98 10.84 -14.10
CA GLN A 133 -1.22 9.70 -14.61
C GLN A 133 -1.60 8.42 -13.89
N LEU A 134 -1.80 8.48 -12.55
CA LEU A 134 -2.25 7.33 -11.75
C LEU A 134 -3.62 6.84 -12.21
N GLU A 135 -4.60 7.73 -12.40
CA GLU A 135 -5.90 7.37 -12.96
C GLU A 135 -5.78 6.68 -14.32
N GLN A 136 -4.88 7.18 -15.17
CA GLN A 136 -4.65 6.59 -16.49
C GLN A 136 -4.02 5.19 -16.40
N LEU A 137 -3.02 5.01 -15.54
CA LEU A 137 -2.37 3.70 -15.29
C LEU A 137 -3.36 2.67 -14.76
N ILE A 138 -4.24 3.07 -13.81
CA ILE A 138 -5.31 2.21 -13.29
C ILE A 138 -6.27 1.81 -14.41
N ARG A 139 -6.81 2.78 -15.19
CA ARG A 139 -7.73 2.52 -16.30
C ARG A 139 -7.15 1.62 -17.39
N GLN A 140 -5.85 1.70 -17.61
CA GLN A 140 -5.13 0.88 -18.59
C GLN A 140 -4.76 -0.51 -18.06
N GLY A 141 -5.05 -0.83 -16.79
CA GLY A 141 -4.66 -2.08 -16.16
C GLY A 141 -3.14 -2.23 -15.99
N LYS A 142 -2.41 -1.11 -15.88
CA LYS A 142 -0.96 -1.11 -15.65
C LYS A 142 -0.60 -1.28 -14.18
N ILE A 143 -1.51 -0.94 -13.28
CA ILE A 143 -1.42 -1.26 -11.86
C ILE A 143 -2.20 -2.55 -11.63
N VAL A 144 -1.50 -3.61 -11.28
CA VAL A 144 -2.08 -4.95 -11.07
C VAL A 144 -1.85 -5.49 -9.65
N ASP A 145 -0.99 -4.82 -8.88
CA ASP A 145 -0.77 -5.13 -7.48
C ASP A 145 -1.92 -4.67 -6.60
N ALA A 146 -2.44 -5.58 -5.77
CA ALA A 146 -3.67 -5.34 -5.00
C ALA A 146 -3.51 -4.20 -3.96
N LYS A 147 -2.41 -4.20 -3.18
CA LYS A 147 -2.17 -3.15 -2.18
C LYS A 147 -2.08 -1.77 -2.81
N THR A 148 -1.44 -1.69 -3.98
CA THR A 148 -1.29 -0.46 -4.76
C THR A 148 -2.63 0.03 -5.30
N LEU A 149 -3.44 -0.85 -5.89
CA LEU A 149 -4.80 -0.50 -6.31
C LEU A 149 -5.65 0.02 -5.15
N ILE A 150 -5.63 -0.67 -4.01
CA ILE A 150 -6.39 -0.26 -2.81
C ILE A 150 -5.92 1.12 -2.34
N GLY A 151 -4.61 1.33 -2.20
CA GLY A 151 -4.04 2.59 -1.73
C GLY A 151 -4.36 3.77 -2.64
N LEU A 152 -4.17 3.59 -3.95
CA LEU A 152 -4.48 4.63 -4.92
C LEU A 152 -5.98 4.94 -5.00
N HIS A 153 -6.86 3.94 -4.87
CA HIS A 153 -8.30 4.19 -4.80
C HIS A 153 -8.72 4.95 -3.55
N HIS A 154 -8.12 4.65 -2.39
CA HIS A 154 -8.35 5.44 -1.17
C HIS A 154 -7.91 6.90 -1.35
N LEU A 155 -6.72 7.14 -1.90
CA LEU A 155 -6.21 8.49 -2.16
C LEU A 155 -7.15 9.26 -3.10
N LEU A 156 -7.51 8.68 -4.25
CA LEU A 156 -8.37 9.32 -5.24
C LEU A 156 -9.79 9.58 -4.72
N ALA A 157 -10.29 8.78 -3.78
CA ALA A 157 -11.56 9.02 -3.11
C ALA A 157 -11.48 10.22 -2.16
N ILE A 158 -10.43 10.32 -1.33
CA ILE A 158 -10.19 11.44 -0.42
C ILE A 158 -10.08 12.76 -1.19
N GLU A 159 -9.33 12.79 -2.31
CA GLU A 159 -9.19 13.98 -3.15
C GLU A 159 -10.53 14.42 -3.78
N LYS A 160 -11.36 13.47 -4.20
CA LYS A 160 -12.70 13.75 -4.72
C LYS A 160 -13.61 14.38 -3.67
N ASP A 161 -13.63 13.83 -2.48
CA ASP A 161 -14.46 14.34 -1.38
C ASP A 161 -14.01 15.75 -0.96
N HIS A 162 -12.70 16.01 -0.95
CA HIS A 162 -12.16 17.34 -0.67
C HIS A 162 -12.60 18.37 -1.72
N LYS A 163 -12.53 18.01 -2.99
CA LYS A 163 -12.95 18.87 -4.10
C LYS A 163 -14.44 19.16 -4.09
N LEU A 164 -15.29 18.15 -3.84
CA LEU A 164 -16.74 18.31 -3.73
C LEU A 164 -17.13 19.25 -2.57
N ASN A 165 -16.40 19.18 -1.44
CA ASN A 165 -16.62 20.05 -0.28
C ASN A 165 -16.25 21.51 -0.56
N ILE A 166 -15.17 21.77 -1.30
CA ILE A 166 -14.76 23.13 -1.72
C ILE A 166 -15.78 23.69 -2.69
N ASP A 167 -16.16 22.94 -3.73
CA ASP A 167 -17.16 23.39 -4.73
C ASP A 167 -18.52 23.69 -4.07
N ALA A 168 -18.93 22.93 -3.05
CA ALA A 168 -20.16 23.15 -2.31
C ALA A 168 -20.09 24.41 -1.42
N GLN A 169 -18.94 24.71 -0.83
CA GLN A 169 -18.71 25.89 0.00
C GLN A 169 -18.72 27.16 -0.85
N ASP A 170 -18.02 27.17 -1.98
CA ASP A 170 -18.00 28.27 -2.94
C ASP A 170 -19.39 28.57 -3.53
N ALA A 171 -20.22 27.54 -3.74
CA ALA A 171 -21.59 27.70 -4.19
C ALA A 171 -22.51 28.33 -3.15
N GLN A 172 -22.30 28.08 -1.86
CA GLN A 172 -23.03 28.70 -0.75
C GLN A 172 -22.65 30.17 -0.54
N ASP A 173 -21.35 30.48 -0.62
CA ASP A 173 -20.84 31.84 -0.46
C ASP A 173 -21.31 32.76 -1.60
N ASN A 174 -21.41 32.24 -2.84
CA ASN A 174 -21.93 32.97 -3.99
C ASN A 174 -23.46 33.22 -3.95
N GLN A 175 -24.24 32.54 -3.09
CA GLN A 175 -25.67 32.76 -2.93
C GLN A 175 -26.01 33.78 -1.82
N GLN A 176 -25.03 34.16 -1.00
CA GLN A 176 -25.18 35.10 0.12
C GLN A 176 -24.63 36.50 -0.18
N GLY A 177 -24.03 36.74 -1.34
CA GLY A 177 -23.53 38.04 -1.82
C GLY A 177 -24.41 38.64 -2.90
#